data_1359de483f592e4e5c93d6935344b997
#
_entry.id   1359de483f592e4e5c93d6935344b997
#
_cell.length_a   1.000
_cell.length_b   1.000
_cell.length_c   1.000
_cell.angle_alpha   90.00
_cell.angle_beta   90.00
_cell.angle_gamma   90.00
#
_symmetry.space_group_name_H-M   'P 1'
#
loop_
_entity.id
_entity.type
_entity.pdbx_description
1 polymer ?
#
loop_
_entity_poly.entity_id
_entity_poly.type
_entity_poly.pdbx_seq_one_letter_code
_entity_poly.pdbx_strand_id
1 'polypeptide(L)'
;PKVVETIENCQEKKGVILRSNKDHFIFGADITEFVPLFKKSEEEIKTWVHGMNGILNRFEDLDVPTVALINGYALGGGFEVCLMADYRIMSLKAKVGLPETKLGIMPGWGGSVRLSRISGADHAIEWITSGKQWKAEDAFKVRAVDAVVDGAELDKLGDEFIQSCIAGKINWKKRKIEKK
;
A
#
# COMPACT_ATOMS: atom_id res chain seq x y z
N PRO A 1 -6.71 -13.00 -2.57
CA PRO A 1 -7.12 -13.87 -1.46
C PRO A 1 -6.05 -14.89 -1.10
N LYS A 2 -5.67 -15.79 -2.04
CA LYS A 2 -4.73 -16.92 -1.80
C LYS A 2 -3.41 -16.52 -1.13
N VAL A 3 -2.78 -15.40 -1.53
CA VAL A 3 -1.52 -14.94 -0.92
C VAL A 3 -1.71 -14.61 0.56
N VAL A 4 -2.77 -13.89 0.91
CA VAL A 4 -3.06 -13.54 2.31
C VAL A 4 -3.35 -14.80 3.12
N GLU A 5 -4.14 -15.74 2.60
CA GLU A 5 -4.41 -17.03 3.24
C GLU A 5 -3.13 -17.83 3.46
N THR A 6 -2.21 -17.86 2.48
CA THR A 6 -0.92 -18.54 2.62
C THR A 6 -0.09 -17.92 3.74
N ILE A 7 -0.05 -16.58 3.82
CA ILE A 7 0.67 -15.88 4.88
C ILE A 7 0.02 -16.15 6.25
N GLU A 8 -1.30 -16.07 6.36
CA GLU A 8 -2.02 -16.34 7.62
C GLU A 8 -1.73 -17.75 8.14
N ASN A 9 -1.71 -18.74 7.27
CA ASN A 9 -1.49 -20.15 7.62
C ASN A 9 -0.03 -20.50 7.90
N CYS A 10 0.93 -19.62 7.59
CA CYS A 10 2.35 -19.84 7.91
C CYS A 10 2.59 -19.64 9.40
N GLN A 11 2.80 -20.73 10.14
CA GLN A 11 2.99 -20.69 11.60
C GLN A 11 4.33 -20.07 12.03
N GLU A 12 5.35 -20.16 11.18
CA GLU A 12 6.71 -19.68 11.48
C GLU A 12 6.98 -18.26 10.99
N LYS A 13 5.96 -17.56 10.46
CA LYS A 13 6.14 -16.19 9.96
C LYS A 13 6.58 -15.25 11.08
N LYS A 14 7.63 -14.48 10.82
CA LYS A 14 8.16 -13.45 11.74
C LYS A 14 8.00 -12.04 11.19
N GLY A 15 7.73 -11.91 9.91
CA GLY A 15 7.52 -10.65 9.20
C GLY A 15 7.15 -10.91 7.75
N VAL A 16 6.67 -9.88 7.06
CA VAL A 16 6.28 -9.96 5.64
C VAL A 16 6.88 -8.79 4.88
N ILE A 17 7.54 -9.10 3.77
CA ILE A 17 8.01 -8.11 2.81
C ILE A 17 7.19 -8.26 1.52
N LEU A 18 6.52 -7.19 1.11
CA LEU A 18 5.88 -7.07 -0.19
C LEU A 18 6.84 -6.43 -1.18
N ARG A 19 7.16 -7.12 -2.26
CA ARG A 19 8.02 -6.61 -3.33
C ARG A 19 7.54 -7.06 -4.70
N SER A 20 8.00 -6.40 -5.74
CA SER A 20 7.79 -6.79 -7.14
C SER A 20 9.11 -7.20 -7.78
N ASN A 21 9.07 -8.26 -8.58
CA ASN A 21 10.21 -8.67 -9.43
C ASN A 21 10.18 -8.00 -10.81
N LYS A 22 9.25 -7.07 -11.04
CA LYS A 22 9.11 -6.28 -12.28
C LYS A 22 9.73 -4.90 -12.07
N ASP A 23 9.87 -4.12 -13.15
CA ASP A 23 10.39 -2.75 -13.11
C ASP A 23 9.48 -1.77 -12.35
N HIS A 24 8.24 -2.17 -12.10
CA HIS A 24 7.28 -1.38 -11.32
C HIS A 24 6.70 -2.23 -10.19
N PHE A 25 6.16 -1.57 -9.18
CA PHE A 25 5.48 -2.27 -8.10
C PHE A 25 4.12 -2.80 -8.58
N ILE A 26 3.11 -1.93 -8.68
CA ILE A 26 1.79 -2.25 -9.24
C ILE A 26 1.20 -0.97 -9.84
N PHE A 27 0.81 -1.00 -11.12
CA PHE A 27 0.20 0.17 -11.80
C PHE A 27 -1.26 0.43 -11.43
N GLY A 28 -1.86 -0.36 -10.58
CA GLY A 28 -3.27 -0.30 -10.21
C GLY A 28 -4.05 -1.50 -10.69
N ALA A 29 -5.37 -1.40 -10.60
CA ALA A 29 -6.29 -2.40 -11.13
C ALA A 29 -6.34 -2.33 -12.66
N ASP A 30 -6.72 -3.44 -13.30
CA ASP A 30 -6.99 -3.44 -14.73
C ASP A 30 -8.28 -2.64 -15.01
N ILE A 31 -8.11 -1.48 -15.63
CA ILE A 31 -9.24 -0.59 -15.94
C ILE A 31 -10.24 -1.21 -16.94
N THR A 32 -9.83 -2.21 -17.71
CA THR A 32 -10.74 -2.91 -18.63
C THR A 32 -11.79 -3.72 -17.89
N GLU A 33 -11.51 -4.15 -16.65
CA GLU A 33 -12.46 -4.83 -15.78
C GLU A 33 -13.51 -3.88 -15.18
N PHE A 34 -13.26 -2.57 -15.15
CA PHE A 34 -14.21 -1.61 -14.59
C PHE A 34 -15.44 -1.40 -15.46
N VAL A 35 -15.33 -1.46 -16.80
CA VAL A 35 -16.47 -1.26 -17.69
C VAL A 35 -17.57 -2.30 -17.47
N PRO A 36 -17.27 -3.61 -17.39
CA PRO A 36 -18.29 -4.60 -17.02
C PRO A 36 -18.73 -4.47 -15.55
N LEU A 37 -17.85 -4.05 -14.63
CA LEU A 37 -18.20 -3.86 -13.23
C LEU A 37 -19.25 -2.73 -13.06
N PHE A 38 -19.09 -1.60 -13.75
CA PHE A 38 -20.03 -0.48 -13.67
C PHE A 38 -21.40 -0.76 -14.29
N LYS A 39 -21.55 -1.87 -15.02
CA LYS A 39 -22.86 -2.34 -15.51
C LYS A 39 -23.60 -3.23 -14.51
N LYS A 40 -22.94 -3.59 -13.41
CA LYS A 40 -23.54 -4.41 -12.35
C LYS A 40 -24.45 -3.59 -11.45
N SER A 41 -25.26 -4.29 -10.65
CA SER A 41 -26.09 -3.65 -9.64
C SER A 41 -25.22 -3.00 -8.54
N GLU A 42 -25.80 -2.03 -7.85
CA GLU A 42 -25.16 -1.36 -6.71
C GLU A 42 -24.69 -2.39 -5.64
N GLU A 43 -25.51 -3.40 -5.38
CA GLU A 43 -25.21 -4.44 -4.40
C GLU A 43 -24.02 -5.32 -4.80
N GLU A 44 -23.93 -5.67 -6.08
CA GLU A 44 -22.77 -6.43 -6.60
C GLU A 44 -21.48 -5.59 -6.53
N ILE A 45 -21.56 -4.28 -6.84
CA ILE A 45 -20.41 -3.37 -6.75
C ILE A 45 -19.98 -3.23 -5.28
N LYS A 46 -20.91 -3.03 -4.36
CA LYS A 46 -20.64 -3.00 -2.92
C LYS A 46 -19.96 -4.28 -2.44
N THR A 47 -20.50 -5.41 -2.81
CA THR A 47 -19.96 -6.73 -2.44
C THR A 47 -18.52 -6.90 -2.94
N TRP A 48 -18.26 -6.49 -4.18
CA TRP A 48 -16.90 -6.52 -4.76
C TRP A 48 -15.92 -5.62 -4.00
N VAL A 49 -16.30 -4.35 -3.75
CA VAL A 49 -15.47 -3.38 -3.02
C VAL A 49 -15.22 -3.86 -1.59
N HIS A 50 -16.24 -4.35 -0.89
CA HIS A 50 -16.11 -4.91 0.46
C HIS A 50 -15.20 -6.14 0.50
N GLY A 51 -15.31 -7.01 -0.50
CA GLY A 51 -14.44 -8.17 -0.64
C GLY A 51 -12.97 -7.80 -0.78
N MET A 52 -12.65 -6.81 -1.61
CA MET A 52 -11.29 -6.31 -1.78
C MET A 52 -10.77 -5.65 -0.50
N ASN A 53 -11.56 -4.78 0.12
CA ASN A 53 -11.19 -4.17 1.40
C ASN A 53 -10.98 -5.22 2.50
N GLY A 54 -11.81 -6.26 2.54
CA GLY A 54 -11.66 -7.37 3.47
C GLY A 54 -10.31 -8.08 3.34
N ILE A 55 -9.83 -8.30 2.11
CA ILE A 55 -8.50 -8.90 1.85
C ILE A 55 -7.39 -7.99 2.36
N LEU A 56 -7.46 -6.69 2.06
CA LEU A 56 -6.44 -5.71 2.48
C LEU A 56 -6.43 -5.53 4.01
N ASN A 57 -7.60 -5.52 4.64
CA ASN A 57 -7.73 -5.46 6.09
C ASN A 57 -7.10 -6.69 6.76
N ARG A 58 -7.36 -7.90 6.25
CA ARG A 58 -6.73 -9.14 6.75
C ARG A 58 -5.21 -9.07 6.69
N PHE A 59 -4.64 -8.52 5.61
CA PHE A 59 -3.19 -8.30 5.54
C PHE A 59 -2.71 -7.26 6.57
N GLU A 60 -3.42 -6.15 6.71
CA GLU A 60 -3.11 -5.10 7.70
C GLU A 60 -3.19 -5.63 9.14
N ASP A 61 -4.05 -6.61 9.40
CA ASP A 61 -4.28 -7.23 10.71
C ASP A 61 -3.29 -8.35 11.05
N LEU A 62 -2.37 -8.71 10.16
CA LEU A 62 -1.35 -9.72 10.45
C LEU A 62 -0.58 -9.39 11.73
N ASP A 63 -0.42 -10.37 12.63
CA ASP A 63 0.31 -10.21 13.90
C ASP A 63 1.84 -10.36 13.72
N VAL A 64 2.35 -9.78 12.67
CA VAL A 64 3.79 -9.66 12.36
C VAL A 64 4.05 -8.32 11.67
N PRO A 65 5.26 -7.77 11.71
CA PRO A 65 5.61 -6.54 11.00
C PRO A 65 5.54 -6.76 9.48
N THR A 66 5.07 -5.74 8.77
CA THR A 66 4.92 -5.77 7.32
C THR A 66 5.60 -4.57 6.68
N VAL A 67 6.34 -4.79 5.59
CA VAL A 67 7.05 -3.74 4.84
C VAL A 67 6.75 -3.86 3.36
N ALA A 68 6.40 -2.75 2.69
CA ALA A 68 6.28 -2.67 1.24
C ALA A 68 7.54 -2.01 0.64
N LEU A 69 8.17 -2.68 -0.33
CA LEU A 69 9.33 -2.18 -1.07
C LEU A 69 8.88 -1.68 -2.44
N ILE A 70 8.84 -0.38 -2.60
CA ILE A 70 8.31 0.28 -3.79
C ILE A 70 9.47 0.56 -4.76
N ASN A 71 9.70 -0.36 -5.69
CA ASN A 71 10.82 -0.30 -6.63
C ASN A 71 10.57 0.57 -7.86
N GLY A 72 9.30 0.89 -8.16
CA GLY A 72 8.90 1.68 -9.33
C GLY A 72 7.52 2.29 -9.13
N TYR A 73 6.68 2.27 -10.15
CA TYR A 73 5.34 2.84 -10.03
C TYR A 73 4.44 2.01 -9.10
N ALA A 74 3.82 2.67 -8.12
CA ALA A 74 2.71 2.14 -7.33
C ALA A 74 1.55 3.15 -7.39
N LEU A 75 0.55 2.87 -8.23
CA LEU A 75 -0.53 3.81 -8.54
C LEU A 75 -1.90 3.20 -8.26
N GLY A 76 -2.84 4.02 -7.81
CA GLY A 76 -4.20 3.58 -7.51
C GLY A 76 -4.22 2.41 -6.54
N GLY A 77 -4.94 1.34 -6.88
CA GLY A 77 -4.96 0.11 -6.09
C GLY A 77 -3.57 -0.45 -5.74
N GLY A 78 -2.56 -0.19 -6.58
CA GLY A 78 -1.16 -0.56 -6.29
C GLY A 78 -0.58 0.22 -5.12
N PHE A 79 -0.90 1.50 -5.00
CA PHE A 79 -0.48 2.28 -3.83
C PHE A 79 -1.34 1.95 -2.61
N GLU A 80 -2.63 1.64 -2.79
CA GLU A 80 -3.50 1.16 -1.71
C GLU A 80 -2.96 -0.13 -1.07
N VAL A 81 -2.41 -1.05 -1.89
CA VAL A 81 -1.68 -2.24 -1.40
C VAL A 81 -0.44 -1.87 -0.60
N CYS A 82 0.32 -0.82 -0.98
CA CYS A 82 1.45 -0.34 -0.16
C CYS A 82 0.98 0.24 1.17
N LEU A 83 -0.13 0.97 1.17
CA LEU A 83 -0.67 1.63 2.36
C LEU A 83 -1.17 0.65 3.42
N MET A 84 -1.55 -0.59 3.07
CA MET A 84 -1.91 -1.61 4.07
C MET A 84 -0.70 -2.11 4.88
N ALA A 85 0.52 -2.08 4.34
CA ALA A 85 1.71 -2.46 5.08
C ALA A 85 2.00 -1.49 6.23
N ASP A 86 2.68 -1.96 7.29
CA ASP A 86 3.06 -1.10 8.42
C ASP A 86 4.04 -0.01 7.98
N TYR A 87 4.99 -0.39 7.13
CA TYR A 87 6.03 0.50 6.62
C TYR A 87 6.18 0.40 5.10
N ARG A 88 6.67 1.48 4.49
CA ARG A 88 6.92 1.61 3.05
C ARG A 88 8.31 2.18 2.84
N ILE A 89 9.15 1.44 2.11
CA ILE A 89 10.47 1.89 1.67
C ILE A 89 10.41 2.07 0.16
N MET A 90 10.85 3.20 -0.34
CA MET A 90 10.65 3.59 -1.73
C MET A 90 11.99 3.86 -2.42
N SER A 91 12.13 3.38 -3.65
CA SER A 91 13.27 3.73 -4.50
C SER A 91 13.19 5.19 -4.94
N LEU A 92 14.32 5.88 -5.02
CA LEU A 92 14.45 7.28 -5.53
C LEU A 92 13.77 7.49 -6.89
N LYS A 93 13.76 6.47 -7.75
CA LYS A 93 13.16 6.55 -9.10
C LYS A 93 11.68 6.21 -9.13
N ALA A 94 11.14 5.68 -8.04
CA ALA A 94 9.75 5.26 -7.95
C ALA A 94 8.79 6.45 -7.90
N LYS A 95 7.52 6.18 -8.20
CA LYS A 95 6.42 7.15 -8.08
C LYS A 95 5.20 6.49 -7.49
N VAL A 96 4.51 7.22 -6.64
CA VAL A 96 3.27 6.78 -5.98
C VAL A 96 2.14 7.76 -6.24
N GLY A 97 0.90 7.34 -6.10
CA GLY A 97 -0.25 8.23 -6.24
C GLY A 97 -1.58 7.49 -6.29
N LEU A 98 -2.65 8.27 -6.16
CA LEU A 98 -4.04 7.82 -6.22
C LEU A 98 -4.76 8.54 -7.37
N PRO A 99 -4.58 8.11 -8.63
CA PRO A 99 -5.07 8.81 -9.81
C PRO A 99 -6.54 8.52 -10.15
N GLU A 100 -7.29 7.87 -9.27
CA GLU A 100 -8.65 7.38 -9.48
C GLU A 100 -9.61 8.49 -9.94
N THR A 101 -9.45 9.71 -9.42
CA THR A 101 -10.27 10.87 -9.78
C THR A 101 -10.16 11.24 -11.26
N LYS A 102 -9.07 10.91 -11.94
CA LYS A 102 -8.93 11.07 -13.40
C LYS A 102 -9.84 10.14 -14.21
N LEU A 103 -10.34 9.10 -13.57
CA LEU A 103 -11.32 8.16 -14.12
C LEU A 103 -12.73 8.42 -13.61
N GLY A 104 -12.96 9.51 -12.85
CA GLY A 104 -14.26 9.85 -12.28
C GLY A 104 -14.68 8.98 -11.10
N ILE A 105 -13.72 8.29 -10.45
CA ILE A 105 -13.95 7.45 -9.27
C ILE A 105 -13.08 7.87 -8.10
N MET A 106 -13.29 7.28 -6.94
CA MET A 106 -12.50 7.49 -5.73
C MET A 106 -11.63 6.24 -5.43
N PRO A 107 -10.51 6.39 -4.68
CA PRO A 107 -9.77 5.23 -4.17
C PRO A 107 -10.70 4.34 -3.34
N GLY A 108 -10.99 3.14 -3.87
CA GLY A 108 -12.03 2.25 -3.33
C GLY A 108 -11.50 1.16 -2.39
N TRP A 109 -10.19 0.94 -2.34
CA TRP A 109 -9.57 -0.13 -1.55
C TRP A 109 -8.91 0.38 -0.26
N GLY A 110 -9.41 1.51 0.25
CA GLY A 110 -9.01 2.10 1.52
C GLY A 110 -7.91 3.15 1.43
N GLY A 111 -7.53 3.58 0.22
CA GLY A 111 -6.52 4.63 0.02
C GLY A 111 -6.91 5.95 0.67
N SER A 112 -8.18 6.36 0.57
CA SER A 112 -8.69 7.56 1.20
C SER A 112 -8.59 7.53 2.73
N VAL A 113 -8.79 6.38 3.35
CA VAL A 113 -8.71 6.19 4.80
C VAL A 113 -7.26 6.06 5.26
N ARG A 114 -6.50 5.15 4.63
CA ARG A 114 -5.12 4.86 5.07
C ARG A 114 -4.17 6.02 4.82
N LEU A 115 -4.27 6.70 3.67
CA LEU A 115 -3.39 7.84 3.39
C LEU A 115 -3.65 8.99 4.37
N SER A 116 -4.91 9.29 4.70
CA SER A 116 -5.24 10.34 5.66
C SER A 116 -4.74 10.04 7.08
N ARG A 117 -4.73 8.79 7.49
CA ARG A 117 -4.17 8.37 8.79
C ARG A 117 -2.63 8.42 8.82
N ILE A 118 -1.99 8.15 7.68
CA ILE A 118 -0.52 8.10 7.57
C ILE A 118 0.07 9.50 7.39
N SER A 119 -0.51 10.30 6.49
CA SER A 119 0.05 11.58 6.03
C SER A 119 -0.74 12.80 6.52
N GLY A 120 -1.89 12.60 7.15
CA GLY A 120 -2.83 13.66 7.50
C GLY A 120 -3.86 13.93 6.40
N ALA A 121 -5.00 14.50 6.81
CA ALA A 121 -6.14 14.71 5.93
C ALA A 121 -5.84 15.68 4.77
N ASP A 122 -5.11 16.77 5.04
CA ASP A 122 -4.81 17.80 4.04
C ASP A 122 -4.01 17.22 2.86
N HIS A 123 -2.96 16.43 3.16
CA HIS A 123 -2.17 15.77 2.12
C HIS A 123 -2.97 14.69 1.39
N ALA A 124 -3.80 13.94 2.10
CA ALA A 124 -4.65 12.92 1.45
C ALA A 124 -5.66 13.59 0.50
N ILE A 125 -6.28 14.70 0.89
CA ILE A 125 -7.19 15.47 0.03
C ILE A 125 -6.44 15.96 -1.21
N GLU A 126 -5.29 16.60 -1.05
CA GLU A 126 -4.49 17.08 -2.19
C GLU A 126 -4.11 15.94 -3.15
N TRP A 127 -3.64 14.83 -2.62
CA TRP A 127 -3.19 13.71 -3.43
C TRP A 127 -4.32 13.04 -4.21
N ILE A 128 -5.45 12.82 -3.55
CA ILE A 128 -6.62 12.17 -4.15
C ILE A 128 -7.29 13.09 -5.16
N THR A 129 -7.54 14.35 -4.80
CA THR A 129 -8.27 15.29 -5.68
C THR A 129 -7.45 15.68 -6.91
N SER A 130 -6.14 15.84 -6.77
CA SER A 130 -5.26 16.15 -7.90
C SER A 130 -5.02 14.95 -8.82
N GLY A 131 -5.08 13.72 -8.29
CA GLY A 131 -4.74 12.49 -8.99
C GLY A 131 -3.33 12.49 -9.58
N LYS A 132 -2.39 13.27 -8.99
CA LYS A 132 -1.01 13.38 -9.44
C LYS A 132 -0.20 12.16 -9.02
N GLN A 133 0.93 11.98 -9.70
CA GLN A 133 1.99 11.06 -9.31
C GLN A 133 3.05 11.83 -8.55
N TRP A 134 3.45 11.31 -7.41
CA TRP A 134 4.39 11.93 -6.49
C TRP A 134 5.73 11.19 -6.52
N LYS A 135 6.81 11.95 -6.51
CA LYS A 135 8.17 11.41 -6.43
C LYS A 135 8.48 10.95 -5.01
N ALA A 136 9.56 10.20 -4.87
CA ALA A 136 10.00 9.65 -3.59
C ALA A 136 10.24 10.71 -2.52
N GLU A 137 10.86 11.83 -2.89
CA GLU A 137 11.13 12.95 -1.98
C GLU A 137 9.84 13.59 -1.46
N ASP A 138 8.84 13.81 -2.34
CA ASP A 138 7.55 14.37 -1.96
C ASP A 138 6.79 13.40 -1.04
N ALA A 139 6.81 12.11 -1.37
CA ALA A 139 6.17 11.08 -0.57
C ALA A 139 6.78 10.94 0.84
N PHE A 140 8.10 11.07 0.95
CA PHE A 140 8.81 11.05 2.21
C PHE A 140 8.51 12.30 3.05
N LYS A 141 8.48 13.48 2.43
CA LYS A 141 8.20 14.75 3.10
C LYS A 141 6.84 14.76 3.81
N VAL A 142 5.82 14.15 3.20
CA VAL A 142 4.47 14.04 3.79
C VAL A 142 4.26 12.73 4.56
N ARG A 143 5.31 11.95 4.78
CA ARG A 143 5.28 10.66 5.50
C ARG A 143 4.42 9.57 4.84
N ALA A 144 4.08 9.73 3.56
CA ALA A 144 3.40 8.68 2.81
C ALA A 144 4.29 7.43 2.63
N VAL A 145 5.62 7.62 2.70
CA VAL A 145 6.62 6.54 2.81
C VAL A 145 7.56 6.82 3.99
N ASP A 146 8.15 5.75 4.53
CA ASP A 146 8.94 5.80 5.76
C ASP A 146 10.45 5.93 5.51
N ALA A 147 10.92 5.53 4.32
CA ALA A 147 12.31 5.71 3.87
C ALA A 147 12.39 5.79 2.34
N VAL A 148 13.47 6.42 1.86
CA VAL A 148 13.81 6.53 0.44
C VAL A 148 15.27 6.17 0.25
N VAL A 149 15.56 5.28 -0.73
CA VAL A 149 16.90 4.77 -0.99
C VAL A 149 17.15 4.61 -2.49
N ASP A 150 18.40 4.38 -2.89
CA ASP A 150 18.69 3.89 -4.23
C ASP A 150 18.05 2.52 -4.46
N GLY A 151 17.58 2.27 -5.69
CA GLY A 151 16.91 1.02 -6.02
C GLY A 151 17.77 -0.23 -5.80
N ALA A 152 19.08 -0.10 -5.92
CA ALA A 152 20.02 -1.19 -5.67
C ALA A 152 20.11 -1.60 -4.18
N GLU A 153 19.76 -0.68 -3.27
CA GLU A 153 19.80 -0.91 -1.82
C GLU A 153 18.43 -1.28 -1.24
N LEU A 154 17.38 -1.24 -2.05
CA LEU A 154 16.00 -1.37 -1.59
C LEU A 154 15.74 -2.71 -0.86
N ASP A 155 16.16 -3.83 -1.45
CA ASP A 155 15.98 -5.16 -0.86
C ASP A 155 16.78 -5.30 0.44
N LYS A 156 18.06 -4.88 0.43
CA LYS A 156 18.93 -4.93 1.61
C LYS A 156 18.34 -4.13 2.78
N LEU A 157 17.90 -2.89 2.51
CA LEU A 157 17.31 -2.06 3.57
C LEU A 157 15.99 -2.66 4.06
N GLY A 158 15.18 -3.23 3.16
CA GLY A 158 13.95 -3.93 3.53
C GLY A 158 14.19 -5.09 4.49
N ASP A 159 15.20 -5.92 4.21
CA ASP A 159 15.60 -7.04 5.08
C ASP A 159 16.11 -6.53 6.43
N GLU A 160 17.01 -5.54 6.46
CA GLU A 160 17.53 -4.94 7.69
C GLU A 160 16.40 -4.31 8.52
N PHE A 161 15.43 -3.68 7.87
CA PHE A 161 14.30 -3.04 8.53
C PHE A 161 13.38 -4.07 9.20
N ILE A 162 12.99 -5.13 8.47
CA ILE A 162 12.14 -6.18 9.02
C ILE A 162 12.83 -6.91 10.17
N GLN A 163 14.14 -7.18 10.08
CA GLN A 163 14.92 -7.76 11.16
C GLN A 163 14.95 -6.86 12.40
N SER A 164 15.02 -5.53 12.21
CA SER A 164 14.96 -4.56 13.30
C SER A 164 13.61 -4.56 13.99
N CYS A 165 12.52 -4.75 13.24
CA CYS A 165 11.17 -4.93 13.79
C CYS A 165 11.07 -6.23 14.61
N ILE A 166 11.58 -7.35 14.06
CA ILE A 166 11.58 -8.66 14.73
C ILE A 166 12.40 -8.63 16.02
N ALA A 167 13.55 -7.94 16.00
CA ALA A 167 14.43 -7.77 17.16
C ALA A 167 13.89 -6.78 18.22
N GLY A 168 12.71 -6.16 17.98
CA GLY A 168 12.11 -5.20 18.90
C GLY A 168 12.79 -3.81 18.93
N LYS A 169 13.74 -3.54 18.03
CA LYS A 169 14.37 -2.23 17.89
C LYS A 169 13.42 -1.17 17.34
N ILE A 170 12.44 -1.58 16.55
CA ILE A 170 11.38 -0.75 15.98
C ILE A 170 10.04 -1.23 16.55
N ASN A 171 9.29 -0.34 17.16
CA ASN A 171 7.97 -0.65 17.74
C ASN A 171 6.88 -0.67 16.67
N TRP A 172 6.86 -1.73 15.86
CA TRP A 172 5.89 -1.91 14.78
C TRP A 172 4.46 -2.10 15.29
N LYS A 173 4.26 -2.63 16.51
CA LYS A 173 2.91 -2.78 17.11
C LYS A 173 2.28 -1.42 17.37
N LYS A 174 3.06 -0.46 17.89
CA LYS A 174 2.61 0.93 18.06
C LYS A 174 2.22 1.53 16.70
N ARG A 175 3.07 1.38 15.68
CA ARG A 175 2.79 1.87 14.32
C ARG A 175 1.50 1.30 13.75
N LYS A 176 1.25 0.00 13.95
CA LYS A 176 0.03 -0.68 13.51
C LYS A 176 -1.23 -0.10 14.16
N ILE A 177 -1.17 0.24 15.46
CA ILE A 177 -2.28 0.88 16.19
C ILE A 177 -2.52 2.29 15.66
N GLU A 178 -1.46 3.07 15.45
CA GLU A 178 -1.54 4.46 14.97
C GLU A 178 -2.12 4.58 13.55
N LYS A 179 -2.04 3.53 12.73
CA LYS A 179 -2.62 3.46 11.40
C LYS A 179 -4.11 3.13 11.38
N LYS A 180 -4.65 2.56 12.46
CA LYS A 180 -6.07 2.17 12.61
C LYS A 180 -6.90 3.28 13.24
#